data_61526eca2480aa527944636f30aeab8f
#
_entry.id   61526eca2480aa527944636f30aeab8f
#
_cell.length_a   1.000
_cell.length_b   1.000
_cell.length_c   1.000
_cell.angle_alpha   90.00
_cell.angle_beta   90.00
_cell.angle_gamma   90.00
#
_symmetry.space_group_name_H-M   'P 1'
#
loop_
_entity.id
_entity.type
_entity.pdbx_description
1 polymer ?
#
loop_
_entity_poly.entity_id
_entity_poly.type
_entity_poly.pdbx_seq_one_letter_code
_entity_poly.pdbx_strand_id
1 'polypeptide(L)'
;TGNWSGDVRYGGAKKELCHASALLLKAGYLSFKNHRKTHITNHYSIDIESTHHGPTSLDVPLLFMELGSSPKEWSTTDAGLLVANSIINAICEYLDFLKKENQEIAVGFGGTHYFAQFQKLIEQNEIAISYICPKYYIKYLDEDLINQMLTKNVEKIDYFIIDWKGTNSNRKSYV
;
A
#
# COMPACT_ATOMS: atom_id res chain seq x y z
N THR A 1 -4.00 3.42 -4.26
CA THR A 1 -4.45 3.20 -5.65
C THR A 1 -3.73 4.11 -6.63
N GLY A 2 -3.75 3.78 -7.93
CA GLY A 2 -3.12 4.58 -8.97
C GLY A 2 -2.64 3.77 -10.16
N ASN A 3 -2.47 4.43 -11.29
CA ASN A 3 -2.00 3.85 -12.54
C ASN A 3 -0.61 4.40 -12.91
N TRP A 4 0.40 3.53 -12.88
CA TRP A 4 1.78 3.86 -13.26
C TRP A 4 1.99 4.00 -14.77
N SER A 5 1.09 3.46 -15.58
CA SER A 5 1.21 3.37 -17.04
C SER A 5 0.00 3.95 -17.76
N GLY A 6 -0.06 3.73 -19.06
CA GLY A 6 -1.24 4.07 -19.87
C GLY A 6 -2.38 3.06 -19.80
N ASP A 7 -2.20 1.95 -19.09
CA ASP A 7 -3.23 0.91 -18.95
C ASP A 7 -4.21 1.31 -17.83
N VAL A 8 -5.48 1.44 -18.19
CA VAL A 8 -6.56 1.85 -17.29
C VAL A 8 -7.71 0.83 -17.25
N ARG A 9 -7.42 -0.43 -17.58
CA ARG A 9 -8.42 -1.51 -17.58
C ARG A 9 -9.15 -1.69 -16.26
N TYR A 10 -8.52 -1.32 -15.18
CA TYR A 10 -9.07 -1.43 -13.83
C TYR A 10 -9.48 -0.07 -13.24
N GLY A 11 -9.84 0.88 -14.10
CA GLY A 11 -10.32 2.20 -13.71
C GLY A 11 -9.21 3.22 -13.44
N GLY A 12 -9.61 4.47 -13.20
CA GLY A 12 -8.73 5.60 -13.02
C GLY A 12 -8.20 6.20 -14.34
N ALA A 13 -7.43 7.26 -14.25
CA ALA A 13 -6.79 7.90 -15.39
C ALA A 13 -5.36 7.38 -15.64
N LYS A 14 -4.84 7.62 -16.83
CA LYS A 14 -3.48 7.19 -17.24
C LYS A 14 -2.43 7.96 -16.45
N LYS A 15 -1.40 7.25 -15.96
CA LYS A 15 -0.31 7.86 -15.22
C LYS A 15 -0.79 8.80 -14.10
N GLU A 16 -1.82 8.37 -13.38
CA GLU A 16 -2.40 9.14 -12.30
C GLU A 16 -2.46 8.31 -11.02
N LEU A 17 -1.99 8.90 -9.93
CA LEU A 17 -2.05 8.36 -8.58
C LEU A 17 -3.21 9.00 -7.81
N CYS A 18 -3.90 8.25 -6.97
CA CYS A 18 -4.84 8.79 -6.00
C CYS A 18 -4.08 9.38 -4.80
N HIS A 19 -4.73 10.24 -4.04
CA HIS A 19 -4.20 10.64 -2.75
C HIS A 19 -4.01 9.44 -1.83
N ALA A 20 -2.91 9.42 -1.06
CA ALA A 20 -2.54 8.34 -0.17
C ALA A 20 -2.08 8.85 1.19
N SER A 21 -2.13 7.99 2.20
CA SER A 21 -1.52 8.19 3.51
C SER A 21 -0.71 6.94 3.87
N ALA A 22 0.56 7.13 4.14
CA ALA A 22 1.45 6.06 4.58
C ALA A 22 1.05 5.51 5.94
N LEU A 23 0.66 6.39 6.86
CA LEU A 23 0.21 6.01 8.20
C LEU A 23 -1.10 5.22 8.15
N LEU A 24 -2.02 5.57 7.24
CA LEU A 24 -3.27 4.83 7.07
C LEU A 24 -3.00 3.43 6.51
N LEU A 25 -2.10 3.28 5.54
CA LEU A 25 -1.72 1.97 5.02
C LEU A 25 -1.06 1.12 6.11
N LYS A 26 -0.14 1.68 6.89
CA LYS A 26 0.49 1.00 8.03
C LYS A 26 -0.55 0.55 9.05
N ALA A 27 -1.47 1.41 9.42
CA ALA A 27 -2.56 1.11 10.35
C ALA A 27 -3.44 -0.05 9.84
N GLY A 28 -3.87 0.01 8.59
CA GLY A 28 -4.68 -1.05 7.97
C GLY A 28 -3.97 -2.41 7.96
N TYR A 29 -2.70 -2.41 7.55
CA TYR A 29 -1.90 -3.64 7.51
C TYR A 29 -1.68 -4.23 8.90
N LEU A 30 -1.25 -3.44 9.88
CA LEU A 30 -1.01 -3.91 11.25
C LEU A 30 -2.31 -4.36 11.92
N SER A 31 -3.42 -3.67 11.67
CA SER A 31 -4.73 -4.08 12.17
C SER A 31 -5.14 -5.46 11.67
N PHE A 32 -4.97 -5.76 10.39
CA PHE A 32 -5.17 -7.13 9.86
C PHE A 32 -4.27 -8.15 10.56
N LYS A 33 -3.00 -7.85 10.73
CA LYS A 33 -2.03 -8.74 11.40
C LYS A 33 -2.42 -9.03 12.84
N ASN A 34 -2.91 -8.04 13.56
CA ASN A 34 -3.32 -8.17 14.95
C ASN A 34 -4.61 -8.99 15.08
N HIS A 35 -5.63 -8.72 14.27
CA HIS A 35 -6.89 -9.45 14.28
C HIS A 35 -6.73 -10.92 13.84
N ARG A 36 -5.87 -11.19 12.86
CA ARG A 36 -5.58 -12.57 12.43
C ARG A 36 -5.10 -13.46 13.57
N LYS A 37 -4.33 -12.93 14.53
CA LYS A 37 -3.82 -13.72 15.67
C LYS A 37 -4.91 -14.24 16.61
N THR A 38 -6.06 -13.59 16.61
CA THR A 38 -7.19 -13.87 17.51
C THR A 38 -8.33 -14.66 16.87
N HIS A 39 -8.30 -14.88 15.57
CA HIS A 39 -9.38 -15.53 14.81
C HIS A 39 -8.96 -16.88 14.19
N ILE A 40 -9.95 -17.75 13.95
CA ILE A 40 -9.83 -19.07 13.30
C ILE A 40 -9.33 -18.95 11.83
N THR A 41 -9.25 -17.75 11.31
CA THR A 41 -8.89 -17.40 9.92
C THR A 41 -7.38 -17.33 9.65
N ASN A 42 -6.56 -18.04 10.42
CA ASN A 42 -5.09 -18.00 10.28
C ASN A 42 -4.53 -18.60 8.98
N HIS A 43 -5.38 -19.22 8.14
CA HIS A 43 -5.01 -19.74 6.82
C HIS A 43 -4.98 -18.65 5.72
N TYR A 44 -5.58 -17.47 5.93
CA TYR A 44 -5.45 -16.36 4.99
C TYR A 44 -4.07 -15.70 5.10
N SER A 45 -3.43 -15.42 3.97
CA SER A 45 -2.30 -14.48 3.96
C SER A 45 -2.79 -13.05 4.17
N ILE A 46 -1.91 -12.19 4.68
CA ILE A 46 -2.15 -10.76 4.77
C ILE A 46 -1.00 -10.10 4.04
N ASP A 47 -1.31 -9.44 2.95
CA ASP A 47 -0.31 -8.91 2.04
C ASP A 47 -0.63 -7.46 1.71
N ILE A 48 0.43 -6.66 1.48
CA ILE A 48 0.32 -5.35 0.86
C ILE A 48 0.50 -5.54 -0.64
N GLU A 49 -0.43 -5.05 -1.41
CA GLU A 49 -0.36 -5.05 -2.86
C GLU A 49 0.27 -3.78 -3.41
N SER A 50 0.81 -3.89 -4.61
CA SER A 50 1.34 -2.73 -5.33
C SER A 50 0.27 -1.66 -5.52
N THR A 51 0.67 -0.41 -5.60
CA THR A 51 -0.22 0.65 -6.08
C THR A 51 -0.68 0.28 -7.49
N HIS A 52 -1.98 0.05 -7.66
CA HIS A 52 -2.59 -0.32 -8.93
C HIS A 52 -4.09 0.03 -8.92
N HIS A 53 -4.76 -0.06 -10.04
CA HIS A 53 -6.15 0.28 -10.34
C HIS A 53 -6.63 1.66 -9.85
N GLY A 54 -7.84 2.05 -10.28
CA GLY A 54 -8.54 3.24 -9.82
C GLY A 54 -9.35 3.00 -8.53
N PRO A 55 -10.05 4.02 -8.06
CA PRO A 55 -10.13 5.36 -8.64
C PRO A 55 -8.84 6.18 -8.44
N THR A 56 -8.66 7.23 -9.27
CA THR A 56 -7.53 8.16 -9.16
C THR A 56 -7.97 9.62 -8.96
N SER A 57 -9.27 9.91 -9.11
CA SER A 57 -9.85 11.26 -9.11
C SER A 57 -10.37 11.75 -7.75
N LEU A 58 -10.10 11.02 -6.66
CA LEU A 58 -10.54 11.44 -5.33
C LEU A 58 -9.54 12.43 -4.72
N ASP A 59 -10.06 13.50 -4.13
CA ASP A 59 -9.29 14.55 -3.44
C ASP A 59 -8.98 14.20 -1.97
N VAL A 60 -9.23 12.95 -1.58
CA VAL A 60 -8.99 12.41 -0.24
C VAL A 60 -8.16 11.14 -0.31
N PRO A 61 -7.37 10.84 0.73
CA PRO A 61 -6.59 9.60 0.79
C PRO A 61 -7.49 8.37 0.73
N LEU A 62 -7.07 7.39 -0.06
CA LEU A 62 -7.81 6.15 -0.26
C LEU A 62 -6.95 4.94 0.07
N LEU A 63 -7.51 4.03 0.87
CA LEU A 63 -6.97 2.71 1.14
C LEU A 63 -8.03 1.65 0.86
N PHE A 64 -7.68 0.61 0.11
CA PHE A 64 -8.48 -0.62 0.01
C PHE A 64 -8.03 -1.61 1.07
N MET A 65 -8.99 -2.22 1.73
CA MET A 65 -8.79 -3.37 2.63
C MET A 65 -9.71 -4.48 2.15
N GLU A 66 -9.15 -5.50 1.50
CA GLU A 66 -9.90 -6.44 0.69
C GLU A 66 -9.85 -7.86 1.26
N LEU A 67 -10.95 -8.60 1.08
CA LEU A 67 -11.01 -10.04 1.27
C LEU A 67 -10.93 -10.70 -0.10
N GLY A 68 -9.84 -11.38 -0.40
CA GLY A 68 -9.65 -12.13 -1.64
C GLY A 68 -9.83 -13.64 -1.43
N SER A 69 -9.89 -14.44 -2.51
CA SER A 69 -9.84 -13.94 -3.88
C SER A 69 -10.92 -14.62 -4.73
N SER A 70 -11.85 -15.34 -4.12
CA SER A 70 -12.93 -16.05 -4.84
C SER A 70 -14.27 -15.97 -4.10
N PRO A 71 -15.39 -16.32 -4.78
CA PRO A 71 -16.70 -16.33 -4.13
C PRO A 71 -16.77 -17.18 -2.86
N LYS A 72 -15.92 -18.18 -2.73
CA LYS A 72 -15.83 -19.01 -1.51
C LYS A 72 -15.35 -18.18 -0.31
N GLU A 73 -14.26 -17.43 -0.47
CA GLU A 73 -13.72 -16.59 0.59
C GLU A 73 -14.68 -15.44 0.90
N TRP A 74 -15.27 -14.80 -0.11
CA TRP A 74 -16.19 -13.66 0.07
C TRP A 74 -17.46 -14.05 0.82
N SER A 75 -17.90 -15.31 0.74
CA SER A 75 -19.07 -15.83 1.47
C SER A 75 -18.76 -16.26 2.91
N THR A 76 -17.50 -16.21 3.35
CA THR A 76 -17.08 -16.65 4.68
C THR A 76 -17.32 -15.54 5.70
N THR A 77 -18.31 -15.74 6.58
CA THR A 77 -18.72 -14.77 7.59
C THR A 77 -17.58 -14.35 8.50
N ASP A 78 -16.78 -15.29 9.01
CA ASP A 78 -15.67 -15.02 9.92
C ASP A 78 -14.57 -14.17 9.23
N ALA A 79 -14.30 -14.39 7.95
CA ALA A 79 -13.37 -13.59 7.18
C ALA A 79 -13.91 -12.16 6.97
N GLY A 80 -15.20 -12.03 6.66
CA GLY A 80 -15.89 -10.74 6.57
C GLY A 80 -15.84 -9.96 7.90
N LEU A 81 -16.09 -10.62 9.02
CA LEU A 81 -15.99 -10.03 10.36
C LEU A 81 -14.55 -9.60 10.69
N LEU A 82 -13.55 -10.40 10.30
CA LEU A 82 -12.14 -10.02 10.46
C LEU A 82 -11.84 -8.72 9.70
N VAL A 83 -12.25 -8.61 8.42
CA VAL A 83 -12.05 -7.40 7.63
C VAL A 83 -12.76 -6.20 8.27
N ALA A 84 -14.04 -6.33 8.64
CA ALA A 84 -14.82 -5.26 9.25
C ALA A 84 -14.18 -4.75 10.57
N ASN A 85 -13.80 -5.66 11.46
CA ASN A 85 -13.14 -5.31 12.71
C ASN A 85 -11.76 -4.66 12.47
N SER A 86 -11.03 -5.15 11.48
CA SER A 86 -9.73 -4.58 11.11
C SER A 86 -9.87 -3.17 10.54
N ILE A 87 -10.92 -2.86 9.78
CA ILE A 87 -11.19 -1.51 9.29
C ILE A 87 -11.45 -0.55 10.46
N ILE A 88 -12.30 -0.94 11.41
CA ILE A 88 -12.61 -0.12 12.59
C ILE A 88 -11.35 0.13 13.42
N ASN A 89 -10.56 -0.92 13.67
CA ASN A 89 -9.33 -0.80 14.44
C ASN A 89 -8.25 0.02 13.69
N ALA A 90 -8.17 -0.10 12.37
CA ALA A 90 -7.25 0.69 11.56
C ALA A 90 -7.49 2.20 11.70
N ILE A 91 -8.75 2.63 11.83
CA ILE A 91 -9.08 4.04 12.09
C ILE A 91 -8.52 4.48 13.45
N CYS A 92 -8.69 3.67 14.49
CA CYS A 92 -8.14 3.95 15.82
C CYS A 92 -6.61 4.01 15.81
N GLU A 93 -5.95 3.02 15.20
CA GLU A 93 -4.50 2.98 15.07
C GLU A 93 -3.97 4.17 14.25
N TYR A 94 -4.65 4.55 13.18
CA TYR A 94 -4.28 5.72 12.38
C TYR A 94 -4.32 7.01 13.21
N LEU A 95 -5.40 7.24 13.98
CA LEU A 95 -5.51 8.39 14.88
C LEU A 95 -4.42 8.39 15.96
N ASP A 96 -3.98 7.23 16.42
CA ASP A 96 -2.87 7.12 17.37
C ASP A 96 -1.51 7.36 16.70
N PHE A 97 -1.32 6.92 15.45
CA PHE A 97 -0.12 7.27 14.69
C PHE A 97 0.00 8.78 14.45
N LEU A 98 -1.10 9.48 14.16
CA LEU A 98 -1.08 10.93 13.98
C LEU A 98 -0.63 11.72 15.23
N LYS A 99 -0.71 11.12 16.42
CA LYS A 99 -0.25 11.74 17.68
C LYS A 99 1.24 11.51 17.95
N LYS A 100 1.86 10.55 17.26
CA LYS A 100 3.27 10.21 17.47
C LYS A 100 4.17 11.17 16.71
N GLU A 101 5.19 11.67 17.39
CA GLU A 101 6.29 12.39 16.76
C GLU A 101 7.27 11.40 16.09
N ASN A 102 8.04 11.90 15.11
CA ASN A 102 9.13 11.19 14.46
C ASN A 102 8.74 9.92 13.67
N GLN A 103 7.57 9.95 13.01
CA GLN A 103 7.22 8.93 12.03
C GLN A 103 8.09 9.09 10.78
N GLU A 104 8.74 8.03 10.33
CA GLU A 104 9.50 8.02 9.09
C GLU A 104 8.59 7.61 7.92
N ILE A 105 8.47 8.48 6.93
CA ILE A 105 7.54 8.29 5.80
C ILE A 105 8.31 8.04 4.51
N ALA A 106 7.91 7.00 3.79
CA ALA A 106 8.60 6.59 2.58
C ALA A 106 7.66 6.27 1.42
N VAL A 107 8.24 6.22 0.24
CA VAL A 107 7.70 5.58 -0.96
C VAL A 107 8.64 4.48 -1.42
N GLY A 108 8.08 3.39 -1.97
CA GLY A 108 8.81 2.18 -2.30
C GLY A 108 8.94 1.94 -3.81
N PHE A 109 10.08 1.38 -4.22
CA PHE A 109 10.37 1.01 -5.61
C PHE A 109 10.94 -0.40 -5.68
N GLY A 110 10.47 -1.19 -6.64
CA GLY A 110 10.96 -2.55 -6.84
C GLY A 110 10.00 -3.62 -6.35
N GLY A 111 10.47 -4.87 -6.28
CA GLY A 111 9.63 -6.01 -5.90
C GLY A 111 8.61 -6.42 -6.97
N THR A 112 7.71 -7.31 -6.58
CA THR A 112 6.63 -7.85 -7.42
C THR A 112 5.29 -7.22 -7.06
N HIS A 113 4.18 -7.91 -7.30
CA HIS A 113 2.84 -7.43 -6.93
C HIS A 113 2.62 -7.43 -5.41
N TYR A 114 3.13 -8.43 -4.72
CA TYR A 114 3.13 -8.55 -3.26
C TYR A 114 4.52 -8.25 -2.71
N PHE A 115 4.61 -7.46 -1.65
CA PHE A 115 5.85 -6.81 -1.21
C PHE A 115 6.36 -7.30 0.15
N ALA A 116 6.77 -8.55 0.24
CA ALA A 116 7.27 -9.13 1.50
C ALA A 116 8.40 -8.31 2.16
N GLN A 117 9.27 -7.65 1.38
CA GLN A 117 10.35 -6.82 1.93
C GLN A 117 9.83 -5.53 2.56
N PHE A 118 8.88 -4.85 1.90
CA PHE A 118 8.27 -3.64 2.45
C PHE A 118 7.35 -3.96 3.63
N GLN A 119 6.60 -5.07 3.60
CA GLN A 119 5.83 -5.57 4.73
C GLN A 119 6.71 -5.75 5.96
N LYS A 120 7.87 -6.39 5.79
CA LYS A 120 8.85 -6.60 6.87
C LYS A 120 9.38 -5.27 7.42
N LEU A 121 9.63 -4.28 6.58
CA LEU A 121 10.04 -2.94 7.04
C LEU A 121 8.95 -2.29 7.89
N ILE A 122 7.68 -2.33 7.44
CA ILE A 122 6.55 -1.76 8.18
C ILE A 122 6.34 -2.46 9.52
N GLU A 123 6.53 -3.79 9.59
CA GLU A 123 6.37 -4.58 10.81
C GLU A 123 7.48 -4.35 11.84
N GLN A 124 8.70 -4.11 11.40
CA GLN A 124 9.89 -4.11 12.25
C GLN A 124 10.41 -2.72 12.62
N ASN A 125 9.89 -1.68 11.96
CA ASN A 125 10.40 -0.32 12.09
C ASN A 125 9.28 0.70 12.26
N GLU A 126 9.61 1.90 12.69
CA GLU A 126 8.66 3.02 12.76
C GLU A 126 8.30 3.60 11.38
N ILE A 127 8.89 3.07 10.31
CA ILE A 127 8.64 3.53 8.94
C ILE A 127 7.23 3.20 8.45
N ALA A 128 6.62 4.14 7.74
CA ALA A 128 5.38 3.95 7.02
C ALA A 128 5.60 4.20 5.52
N ILE A 129 4.95 3.43 4.66
CA ILE A 129 5.15 3.49 3.21
C ILE A 129 3.80 3.71 2.54
N SER A 130 3.70 4.68 1.63
CA SER A 130 2.45 5.01 0.95
C SER A 130 2.32 4.35 -0.42
N TYR A 131 3.06 4.84 -1.41
CA TYR A 131 3.06 4.27 -2.75
C TYR A 131 4.16 3.23 -2.88
N ILE A 132 3.87 2.15 -3.58
CA ILE A 132 4.88 1.14 -3.93
C ILE A 132 4.78 0.88 -5.44
N CYS A 133 5.81 1.32 -6.17
CA CYS A 133 5.93 1.10 -7.59
C CYS A 133 6.65 -0.23 -7.86
N PRO A 134 5.96 -1.27 -8.34
CA PRO A 134 6.59 -2.55 -8.58
C PRO A 134 7.57 -2.48 -9.75
N LYS A 135 8.55 -3.37 -9.74
CA LYS A 135 9.67 -3.38 -10.69
C LYS A 135 9.29 -3.29 -12.17
N TYR A 136 8.14 -3.83 -12.55
CA TYR A 136 7.71 -3.82 -13.95
C TYR A 136 7.12 -2.49 -14.42
N TYR A 137 6.81 -1.58 -13.48
CA TYR A 137 6.35 -0.22 -13.78
C TYR A 137 7.43 0.86 -13.62
N ILE A 138 8.59 0.57 -13.04
CA ILE A 138 9.70 1.54 -12.86
C ILE A 138 10.05 2.25 -14.19
N LYS A 139 10.01 1.54 -15.30
CA LYS A 139 10.29 2.09 -16.64
C LYS A 139 9.29 3.16 -17.13
N TYR A 140 8.16 3.32 -16.45
CA TYR A 140 7.15 4.33 -16.78
C TYR A 140 7.22 5.55 -15.86
N LEU A 141 8.07 5.51 -14.82
CA LEU A 141 8.29 6.63 -13.94
C LEU A 141 8.88 7.80 -14.74
N ASP A 142 8.33 8.96 -14.49
CA ASP A 142 8.79 10.25 -14.98
C ASP A 142 8.67 11.29 -13.86
N GLU A 143 9.07 12.50 -14.12
CA GLU A 143 9.05 13.60 -13.16
C GLU A 143 7.63 13.87 -12.64
N ASP A 144 6.60 13.73 -13.50
CA ASP A 144 5.21 13.96 -13.10
C ASP A 144 4.73 12.91 -12.10
N LEU A 145 4.99 11.63 -12.33
CA LEU A 145 4.62 10.57 -11.38
C LEU A 145 5.37 10.70 -10.05
N ILE A 146 6.64 11.07 -10.07
CA ILE A 146 7.40 11.33 -8.83
C ILE A 146 6.79 12.52 -8.09
N ASN A 147 6.47 13.61 -8.80
CA ASN A 147 5.83 14.76 -8.21
C ASN A 147 4.45 14.42 -7.60
N GLN A 148 3.66 13.59 -8.27
CA GLN A 148 2.40 13.10 -7.72
C GLN A 148 2.61 12.30 -6.42
N MET A 149 3.62 11.43 -6.34
CA MET A 149 3.94 10.70 -5.10
C MET A 149 4.24 11.66 -3.94
N LEU A 150 4.93 12.75 -4.21
CA LEU A 150 5.30 13.76 -3.21
C LEU A 150 4.12 14.65 -2.80
N THR A 151 3.29 15.07 -3.77
CA THR A 151 2.24 16.09 -3.55
C THR A 151 0.88 15.49 -3.19
N LYS A 152 0.59 14.25 -3.60
CA LYS A 152 -0.66 13.55 -3.28
C LYS A 152 -0.54 12.65 -2.03
N ASN A 153 0.59 12.67 -1.33
CA ASN A 153 0.72 12.00 -0.04
C ASN A 153 0.33 12.96 1.09
N VAL A 154 -0.40 12.49 2.09
CA VAL A 154 -0.84 13.32 3.24
C VAL A 154 0.36 13.73 4.07
N GLU A 155 1.23 12.78 4.35
CA GLU A 155 2.44 12.99 5.12
C GLU A 155 3.58 13.43 4.21
N LYS A 156 4.49 14.25 4.74
CA LYS A 156 5.72 14.58 4.03
C LYS A 156 6.58 13.34 3.84
N ILE A 157 7.03 13.08 2.62
CA ILE A 157 7.94 11.97 2.32
C ILE A 157 9.36 12.32 2.77
N ASP A 158 9.95 11.44 3.56
CA ASP A 158 11.33 11.56 4.06
C ASP A 158 12.30 10.70 3.23
N TYR A 159 11.85 9.54 2.73
CA TYR A 159 12.71 8.56 2.07
C TYR A 159 12.12 7.98 0.79
N PHE A 160 13.01 7.65 -0.14
CA PHE A 160 12.79 6.72 -1.25
C PHE A 160 13.46 5.39 -0.90
N ILE A 161 12.69 4.29 -0.85
CA ILE A 161 13.20 2.96 -0.53
C ILE A 161 13.18 2.09 -1.77
N ILE A 162 14.33 1.49 -2.09
CA ILE A 162 14.48 0.65 -3.26
C ILE A 162 14.74 -0.80 -2.83
N ASP A 163 13.85 -1.71 -3.25
CA ASP A 163 14.15 -3.15 -3.21
C ASP A 163 15.13 -3.49 -4.34
N TRP A 164 16.41 -3.23 -4.06
CA TRP A 164 17.49 -3.41 -5.04
C TRP A 164 17.61 -4.84 -5.53
N LYS A 165 17.42 -5.83 -4.66
CA LYS A 165 17.47 -7.26 -5.03
C LYS A 165 16.24 -7.69 -5.82
N GLY A 166 15.07 -7.17 -5.48
CA GLY A 166 13.81 -7.40 -6.17
C GLY A 166 13.70 -6.69 -7.52
N THR A 167 14.65 -5.80 -7.86
CA THR A 167 14.67 -5.06 -9.13
C THR A 167 15.64 -5.69 -10.11
N ASN A 168 15.18 -5.99 -11.33
CA ASN A 168 16.00 -6.59 -12.38
C ASN A 168 17.15 -5.65 -12.81
N SER A 169 18.31 -6.21 -13.19
CA SER A 169 19.50 -5.45 -13.58
C SER A 169 19.23 -4.37 -14.64
N ASN A 170 18.44 -4.69 -15.66
CA ASN A 170 18.07 -3.77 -16.75
C ASN A 170 17.15 -2.61 -16.29
N ARG A 171 16.61 -2.66 -15.08
CA ARG A 171 15.73 -1.61 -14.52
C ARG A 171 16.42 -0.76 -13.45
N LYS A 172 17.57 -1.18 -12.99
CA LYS A 172 18.40 -0.45 -12.02
C LYS A 172 18.94 0.87 -12.58
N SER A 173 19.03 0.98 -13.91
CA SER A 173 19.47 2.20 -14.59
C SER A 173 18.40 3.32 -14.60
N TYR A 174 17.17 3.02 -14.18
CA TYR A 174 16.07 4.00 -14.09
C TYR A 174 15.87 4.54 -12.67
N VAL A 175 16.57 3.98 -11.70
CA VAL A 175 16.54 4.35 -10.29
C VAL A 175 17.91 4.89 -9.88
#